data_1660bf49580676bfb6bd84f4c6ea2d4c
#
_entry.id   1660bf49580676bfb6bd84f4c6ea2d4c
#
_cell.length_a   1.000
_cell.length_b   1.000
_cell.length_c   1.000
_cell.angle_alpha   90.00
_cell.angle_beta   90.00
_cell.angle_gamma   90.00
#
_symmetry.space_group_name_H-M   'P 1'
#
loop_
_entity.id
_entity.type
_entity.pdbx_description
1 polymer ?
#
loop_
_entity_poly.entity_id
_entity_poly.type
_entity_poly.pdbx_seq_one_letter_code
_entity_poly.pdbx_strand_id
1 'polypeptide(L)'
;MTFPLRSSSLLAVVTAFVGLIAICVSAESVHAQANAPPAIAPAPRLTLTAEQEYIIREIIFKDLNVQKEDSASTTVGDSVPDNVKLYPLPPEVVQKVPQAGSHMFFVKDDQIILVSSSDRRIADVIKKKSTD
;
A
#
# COMPACT_ATOMS: atom_id res chain seq x y z
N MET A 1 49.90 14.48 -21.49
CA MET A 1 50.94 15.11 -20.69
C MET A 1 50.96 14.45 -19.34
N THR A 2 51.93 13.67 -19.21
CA THR A 2 52.77 13.21 -18.09
C THR A 2 52.17 12.99 -16.73
N PHE A 3 51.99 11.73 -16.43
CA PHE A 3 51.97 11.17 -15.08
C PHE A 3 53.39 11.18 -14.50
N PRO A 4 53.55 11.26 -13.19
CA PRO A 4 54.49 10.32 -12.60
C PRO A 4 53.89 9.52 -11.45
N LEU A 5 54.00 8.23 -11.63
CA LEU A 5 54.10 7.25 -10.56
C LEU A 5 55.18 7.65 -9.54
N ARG A 6 54.87 7.48 -8.27
CA ARG A 6 55.91 7.29 -7.26
C ARG A 6 55.50 6.24 -6.24
N SER A 7 56.08 5.12 -6.49
CA SER A 7 56.41 4.03 -5.60
C SER A 7 57.34 4.50 -4.47
N SER A 8 57.13 4.01 -3.28
CA SER A 8 58.18 3.68 -2.27
C SER A 8 57.48 3.24 -1.00
N SER A 9 57.63 2.06 -0.67
CA SER A 9 58.62 1.35 0.13
C SER A 9 58.16 1.13 1.56
N LEU A 10 57.91 -0.13 1.82
CA LEU A 10 58.53 -0.97 2.86
C LEU A 10 58.95 -0.26 4.16
N LEU A 11 58.32 -0.59 5.24
CA LEU A 11 59.07 -1.00 6.43
C LEU A 11 58.20 -1.92 7.33
N ALA A 12 58.69 -3.11 7.48
CA ALA A 12 58.27 -4.11 8.43
C ALA A 12 58.62 -3.65 9.84
N VAL A 13 57.65 -3.74 10.74
CA VAL A 13 57.95 -3.84 12.17
C VAL A 13 57.12 -4.99 12.72
N VAL A 14 57.82 -6.07 12.90
CA VAL A 14 57.42 -7.21 13.72
C VAL A 14 57.49 -6.77 15.16
N THR A 15 56.35 -6.72 15.83
CA THR A 15 56.34 -6.73 17.28
C THR A 15 55.34 -7.80 17.74
N ALA A 16 55.93 -8.89 18.20
CA ALA A 16 55.23 -9.93 18.89
C ALA A 16 54.68 -9.38 20.23
N PHE A 17 53.37 -9.44 20.38
CA PHE A 17 52.73 -9.34 21.69
C PHE A 17 51.88 -10.58 21.92
N VAL A 18 52.43 -11.48 22.66
CA VAL A 18 51.72 -12.59 23.34
C VAL A 18 50.87 -11.94 24.43
N GLY A 19 49.58 -12.07 24.35
CA GLY A 19 48.72 -11.56 25.40
C GLY A 19 47.27 -11.94 25.25
N LEU A 20 46.92 -12.99 25.94
CA LEU A 20 45.64 -13.23 26.59
C LEU A 20 44.41 -13.44 25.68
N ILE A 21 44.11 -14.70 25.53
CA ILE A 21 42.85 -15.23 25.00
C ILE A 21 41.70 -14.77 25.92
N ALA A 22 41.00 -13.73 25.51
CA ALA A 22 39.63 -13.47 25.97
C ALA A 22 38.68 -14.10 24.95
N ILE A 23 38.16 -15.25 25.27
CA ILE A 23 37.07 -15.88 24.54
C ILE A 23 35.81 -15.04 24.80
N CYS A 24 35.60 -14.02 24.00
CA CYS A 24 34.28 -13.44 23.85
C CYS A 24 33.48 -14.41 22.99
N VAL A 25 32.70 -15.26 23.63
CA VAL A 25 31.60 -15.97 23.00
C VAL A 25 30.59 -14.87 22.60
N SER A 26 30.75 -14.35 21.40
CA SER A 26 29.69 -13.61 20.76
C SER A 26 28.58 -14.61 20.49
N ALA A 27 27.56 -14.58 21.33
CA ALA A 27 26.28 -15.19 21.02
C ALA A 27 25.78 -14.48 19.77
N GLU A 28 26.06 -15.05 18.60
CA GLU A 28 25.33 -14.75 17.38
C GLU A 28 23.87 -15.13 17.67
N SER A 29 23.11 -14.14 18.02
CA SER A 29 21.65 -14.25 17.96
C SER A 29 21.32 -14.53 16.51
N VAL A 30 21.23 -15.80 16.18
CA VAL A 30 20.54 -16.26 14.99
C VAL A 30 19.11 -15.72 15.17
N HIS A 31 18.85 -14.58 14.60
CA HIS A 31 17.48 -14.18 14.29
C HIS A 31 16.97 -15.23 13.31
N ALA A 32 16.42 -16.27 13.85
CA ALA A 32 15.48 -17.07 13.09
C ALA A 32 14.38 -16.09 12.71
N GLN A 33 14.50 -15.51 11.53
CA GLN A 33 13.35 -14.95 10.85
C GLN A 33 12.42 -16.14 10.64
N ALA A 34 11.55 -16.33 11.63
CA ALA A 34 10.37 -17.11 11.42
C ALA A 34 9.79 -16.58 10.10
N ASN A 35 9.63 -17.46 9.13
CA ASN A 35 8.83 -17.22 7.94
C ASN A 35 7.38 -16.99 8.45
N ALA A 36 7.18 -15.85 9.11
CA ALA A 36 5.86 -15.32 9.26
C ALA A 36 5.36 -15.10 7.85
N PRO A 37 4.20 -15.68 7.46
CA PRO A 37 3.58 -15.30 6.20
C PRO A 37 3.60 -13.78 6.16
N PRO A 38 3.94 -13.17 5.02
CA PRO A 38 4.02 -11.72 4.94
C PRO A 38 2.74 -11.18 5.55
N ALA A 39 2.88 -10.51 6.70
CA ALA A 39 1.77 -9.81 7.30
C ALA A 39 1.27 -8.90 6.19
N ILE A 40 0.10 -9.23 5.64
CA ILE A 40 -0.53 -8.44 4.60
C ILE A 40 -0.66 -7.08 5.24
N ALA A 41 0.22 -6.16 4.84
CA ALA A 41 0.14 -4.79 5.31
C ALA A 41 -1.31 -4.35 5.13
N PRO A 42 -1.98 -3.86 6.17
CA PRO A 42 -3.36 -3.45 6.02
C PRO A 42 -3.41 -2.50 4.83
N ALA A 43 -4.26 -2.83 3.85
CA ALA A 43 -4.42 -1.98 2.68
C ALA A 43 -4.67 -0.55 3.16
N PRO A 44 -4.01 0.46 2.56
CA PRO A 44 -4.19 1.83 2.96
C PRO A 44 -5.69 2.17 2.86
N ARG A 45 -6.31 2.37 4.01
CA ARG A 45 -7.71 2.76 4.06
C ARG A 45 -7.82 4.20 3.59
N LEU A 46 -8.71 4.42 2.65
CA LEU A 46 -9.04 5.77 2.25
C LEU A 46 -9.90 6.40 3.36
N THR A 47 -9.36 7.43 4.01
CA THR A 47 -10.11 8.14 5.04
C THR A 47 -10.85 9.31 4.40
N LEU A 48 -12.15 9.15 4.22
CA LEU A 48 -13.03 10.18 3.69
C LEU A 48 -13.75 10.92 4.83
N THR A 49 -13.99 12.21 4.64
CA THR A 49 -14.89 12.97 5.51
C THR A 49 -16.34 12.72 5.09
N ALA A 50 -17.28 12.93 6.00
CA ALA A 50 -18.72 12.75 5.71
C ALA A 50 -19.18 13.61 4.51
N GLU A 51 -18.58 14.79 4.33
CA GLU A 51 -18.86 15.65 3.18
C GLU A 51 -18.32 15.05 1.88
N GLN A 52 -17.12 14.49 1.90
CA GLN A 52 -16.53 13.83 0.74
C GLN A 52 -17.31 12.58 0.34
N GLU A 53 -17.73 11.77 1.30
CA GLU A 53 -18.63 10.64 1.04
C GLU A 53 -19.96 11.09 0.43
N TYR A 54 -20.52 12.18 0.93
CA TYR A 54 -21.73 12.76 0.38
C TYR A 54 -21.56 13.19 -1.08
N ILE A 55 -20.47 13.87 -1.40
CA ILE A 55 -20.15 14.31 -2.76
C ILE A 55 -20.02 13.11 -3.71
N ILE A 56 -19.26 12.10 -3.32
CA ILE A 56 -19.06 10.88 -4.12
C ILE A 56 -20.41 10.19 -4.37
N ARG A 57 -21.20 10.05 -3.33
CA ARG A 57 -22.51 9.41 -3.40
C ARG A 57 -23.47 10.16 -4.31
N GLU A 58 -23.57 11.48 -4.15
CA GLU A 58 -24.47 12.32 -4.93
C GLU A 58 -24.14 12.21 -6.43
N ILE A 59 -22.86 12.35 -6.80
CA ILE A 59 -22.44 12.30 -8.19
C ILE A 59 -22.64 10.91 -8.79
N ILE A 60 -22.25 9.85 -8.07
CA ILE A 60 -22.32 8.50 -8.62
C ILE A 60 -23.76 8.02 -8.77
N PHE A 61 -24.61 8.22 -7.77
CA PHE A 61 -26.00 7.74 -7.87
C PHE A 61 -26.90 8.61 -8.74
N LYS A 62 -26.58 9.88 -8.93
CA LYS A 62 -27.38 10.80 -9.71
C LYS A 62 -27.04 10.77 -11.19
N ASP A 63 -25.74 10.75 -11.50
CA ASP A 63 -25.28 11.00 -12.87
C ASP A 63 -24.84 9.73 -13.60
N LEU A 64 -24.61 8.62 -12.88
CA LEU A 64 -24.06 7.42 -13.46
C LEU A 64 -25.07 6.25 -13.44
N ASN A 65 -25.39 5.77 -14.61
CA ASN A 65 -26.10 4.50 -14.76
C ASN A 65 -25.12 3.32 -14.70
N VAL A 66 -24.58 3.07 -13.50
CA VAL A 66 -23.60 2.01 -13.27
C VAL A 66 -24.31 0.69 -13.03
N GLN A 67 -23.85 -0.37 -13.69
CA GLN A 67 -24.33 -1.71 -13.43
C GLN A 67 -23.95 -2.13 -12.00
N LYS A 68 -24.90 -2.74 -11.30
CA LYS A 68 -24.66 -3.31 -9.97
C LYS A 68 -23.96 -4.65 -10.11
N GLU A 69 -22.99 -4.88 -9.24
CA GLU A 69 -22.20 -6.11 -9.19
C GLU A 69 -22.55 -6.90 -7.92
N ASP A 70 -23.05 -8.12 -8.10
CA ASP A 70 -23.48 -8.95 -6.97
C ASP A 70 -22.39 -9.88 -6.44
N SER A 71 -21.33 -10.11 -7.25
CA SER A 71 -20.34 -11.17 -6.99
C SER A 71 -19.16 -10.74 -6.11
N ALA A 72 -19.05 -9.47 -5.73
CA ALA A 72 -17.91 -8.97 -5.00
C ALA A 72 -18.12 -8.89 -3.49
N SER A 73 -17.04 -8.99 -2.72
CA SER A 73 -17.04 -8.66 -1.30
C SER A 73 -17.34 -7.18 -1.07
N THR A 74 -17.83 -6.82 0.11
CA THR A 74 -18.04 -5.45 0.56
C THR A 74 -17.21 -5.13 1.80
N THR A 75 -16.24 -5.96 2.12
CA THR A 75 -15.38 -5.80 3.29
C THR A 75 -14.14 -5.00 2.95
N VAL A 76 -13.87 -3.94 3.69
CA VAL A 76 -12.65 -3.13 3.52
C VAL A 76 -11.41 -4.00 3.73
N GLY A 77 -10.47 -3.94 2.78
CA GLY A 77 -9.24 -4.74 2.78
C GLY A 77 -9.30 -6.01 1.95
N ASP A 78 -10.50 -6.47 1.56
CA ASP A 78 -10.65 -7.63 0.69
C ASP A 78 -10.20 -7.32 -0.75
N SER A 79 -9.70 -8.35 -1.43
CA SER A 79 -9.39 -8.26 -2.85
C SER A 79 -10.67 -8.38 -3.69
N VAL A 80 -10.75 -7.57 -4.72
CA VAL A 80 -11.83 -7.65 -5.71
C VAL A 80 -11.42 -8.61 -6.81
N PRO A 81 -12.24 -9.64 -7.12
CA PRO A 81 -11.96 -10.58 -8.20
C PRO A 81 -11.90 -9.90 -9.57
N ASP A 82 -11.16 -10.49 -10.50
CA ASP A 82 -10.97 -9.94 -11.85
C ASP A 82 -12.24 -9.91 -12.71
N ASN A 83 -13.22 -10.74 -12.38
CA ASN A 83 -14.50 -10.77 -13.04
C ASN A 83 -15.43 -9.60 -12.67
N VAL A 84 -15.10 -8.82 -11.64
CA VAL A 84 -15.85 -7.64 -11.23
C VAL A 84 -15.45 -6.45 -12.08
N LYS A 85 -16.43 -5.80 -12.68
CA LYS A 85 -16.22 -4.63 -13.51
C LYS A 85 -16.00 -3.38 -12.62
N LEU A 86 -14.82 -2.81 -12.70
CA LEU A 86 -14.47 -1.58 -12.01
C LEU A 86 -14.63 -0.39 -12.96
N TYR A 87 -15.14 0.71 -12.42
CA TYR A 87 -15.34 1.96 -13.13
C TYR A 87 -14.38 3.03 -12.59
N PRO A 88 -13.81 3.86 -13.46
CA PRO A 88 -13.03 5.00 -13.00
C PRO A 88 -13.93 6.04 -12.34
N LEU A 89 -13.42 6.73 -11.34
CA LEU A 89 -14.16 7.82 -10.72
C LEU A 89 -14.36 8.98 -11.70
N PRO A 90 -15.55 9.61 -11.70
CA PRO A 90 -15.80 10.80 -12.50
C PRO A 90 -14.81 11.93 -12.19
N PRO A 91 -14.43 12.72 -13.20
CA PRO A 91 -13.50 13.83 -13.00
C PRO A 91 -14.00 14.86 -11.97
N GLU A 92 -15.30 15.04 -11.85
CA GLU A 92 -15.91 15.92 -10.84
C GLU A 92 -15.64 15.43 -9.41
N VAL A 93 -15.69 14.12 -9.19
CA VAL A 93 -15.33 13.52 -7.90
C VAL A 93 -13.85 13.75 -7.61
N VAL A 94 -12.98 13.49 -8.59
CA VAL A 94 -11.54 13.66 -8.42
C VAL A 94 -11.16 15.11 -8.14
N GLN A 95 -11.84 16.08 -8.74
CA GLN A 95 -11.61 17.50 -8.47
C GLN A 95 -11.99 17.91 -7.04
N LYS A 96 -13.08 17.36 -6.51
CA LYS A 96 -13.58 17.66 -5.17
C LYS A 96 -12.92 16.80 -4.08
N VAL A 97 -12.50 15.59 -4.44
CA VAL A 97 -11.89 14.61 -3.56
C VAL A 97 -10.62 14.05 -4.21
N PRO A 98 -9.52 14.82 -4.28
CA PRO A 98 -8.30 14.43 -5.00
C PRO A 98 -7.70 13.11 -4.50
N GLN A 99 -7.84 12.80 -3.23
CA GLN A 99 -7.35 11.56 -2.63
C GLN A 99 -8.04 10.31 -3.17
N ALA A 100 -9.23 10.43 -3.74
CA ALA A 100 -9.94 9.33 -4.38
C ALA A 100 -9.47 9.09 -5.84
N GLY A 101 -8.66 9.98 -6.42
CA GLY A 101 -8.28 9.95 -7.84
C GLY A 101 -7.49 8.72 -8.27
N SER A 102 -6.83 8.03 -7.36
CA SER A 102 -6.13 6.76 -7.60
C SER A 102 -6.99 5.52 -7.33
N HIS A 103 -8.30 5.71 -7.17
CA HIS A 103 -9.23 4.63 -6.89
C HIS A 103 -10.20 4.44 -8.05
N MET A 104 -10.71 3.23 -8.14
CA MET A 104 -11.83 2.86 -8.99
C MET A 104 -13.04 2.54 -8.10
N PHE A 105 -14.20 2.32 -8.68
CA PHE A 105 -15.36 1.96 -7.89
C PHE A 105 -16.24 0.94 -8.62
N PHE A 106 -17.07 0.27 -7.85
CA PHE A 106 -18.23 -0.47 -8.33
C PHE A 106 -19.40 -0.26 -7.36
N VAL A 107 -20.59 -0.61 -7.80
CA VAL A 107 -21.80 -0.45 -6.99
C VAL A 107 -22.38 -1.84 -6.67
N LYS A 108 -22.66 -2.09 -5.41
CA LYS A 108 -23.32 -3.30 -4.93
C LYS A 108 -24.31 -2.96 -3.82
N ASP A 109 -25.51 -3.51 -3.86
CA ASP A 109 -26.54 -3.35 -2.82
C ASP A 109 -26.77 -1.89 -2.37
N ASP A 110 -26.78 -0.96 -3.32
CA ASP A 110 -26.86 0.48 -3.08
C ASP A 110 -25.69 1.04 -2.24
N GLN A 111 -24.54 0.37 -2.32
CA GLN A 111 -23.27 0.83 -1.75
C GLN A 111 -22.28 1.13 -2.87
N ILE A 112 -21.49 2.16 -2.68
CA ILE A 112 -20.35 2.47 -3.54
C ILE A 112 -19.11 1.91 -2.88
N ILE A 113 -18.44 0.97 -3.53
CA ILE A 113 -17.24 0.35 -3.04
C ILE A 113 -16.05 0.97 -3.76
N LEU A 114 -15.20 1.64 -3.02
CA LEU A 114 -13.96 2.23 -3.53
C LEU A 114 -12.82 1.20 -3.48
N VAL A 115 -12.16 1.02 -4.60
CA VAL A 115 -11.12 0.01 -4.81
C VAL A 115 -9.83 0.71 -5.21
N SER A 116 -8.75 0.39 -4.55
CA SER A 116 -7.42 0.86 -4.95
C SER A 116 -7.06 0.30 -6.33
N SER A 117 -6.63 1.16 -7.23
CA SER A 117 -6.25 0.75 -8.59
C SER A 117 -4.94 -0.03 -8.64
N SER A 118 -4.10 0.06 -7.60
CA SER A 118 -2.78 -0.58 -7.55
C SER A 118 -2.83 -2.06 -7.19
N ASP A 119 -3.69 -2.43 -6.25
CA ASP A 119 -3.74 -3.77 -5.67
C ASP A 119 -5.13 -4.41 -5.70
N ARG A 120 -6.11 -3.74 -6.31
CA ARG A 120 -7.51 -4.16 -6.41
C ARG A 120 -8.14 -4.53 -5.05
N ARG A 121 -7.74 -3.84 -4.00
CA ARG A 121 -8.31 -4.01 -2.66
C ARG A 121 -9.33 -2.94 -2.35
N ILE A 122 -10.35 -3.34 -1.60
CA ILE A 122 -11.39 -2.43 -1.14
C ILE A 122 -10.79 -1.47 -0.13
N ALA A 123 -10.76 -0.19 -0.49
CA ALA A 123 -10.22 0.89 0.33
C ALA A 123 -11.28 1.49 1.26
N ASP A 124 -12.52 1.60 0.77
CA ASP A 124 -13.63 2.15 1.54
C ASP A 124 -14.99 1.71 0.98
N VAL A 125 -16.04 1.79 1.81
CA VAL A 125 -17.41 1.42 1.45
C VAL A 125 -18.38 2.52 1.87
N ILE A 126 -18.95 3.21 0.90
CA ILE A 126 -19.89 4.32 1.09
C ILE A 126 -21.31 3.79 0.94
N LYS A 127 -22.09 3.79 2.00
CA LYS A 127 -23.49 3.36 1.99
C LYS A 127 -24.41 4.45 1.46
N LYS A 128 -25.39 4.07 0.65
CA LYS A 128 -26.50 4.98 0.34
C LYS A 128 -27.21 5.31 1.65
N LYS A 129 -27.29 6.60 1.98
CA LYS A 129 -28.04 7.01 3.15
C LYS A 129 -29.52 6.67 2.91
N SER A 130 -30.06 5.71 3.67
CA SER A 130 -31.50 5.52 3.73
C SER A 130 -32.10 6.81 4.30
N THR A 131 -32.85 7.52 3.49
CA THR A 131 -33.73 8.58 4.02
C THR A 131 -34.91 7.85 4.63
N ASP A 132 -34.85 7.70 5.92
CA ASP A 132 -35.99 7.22 6.72
C ASP A 132 -36.98 8.36 6.91
#